data_aa416dc37b10d70aed39e28288374912
#
_entry.id   aa416dc37b10d70aed39e28288374912
#
_cell.length_a   1.000
_cell.length_b   1.000
_cell.length_c   1.000
_cell.angle_alpha   90.00
_cell.angle_beta   90.00
_cell.angle_gamma   90.00
#
_symmetry.space_group_name_H-M   'P 1'
#
loop_
_entity.id
_entity.type
_entity.pdbx_description
1 polymer ?
#
loop_
_entity_poly.entity_id
_entity_poly.type
_entity_poly.pdbx_seq_one_letter_code
_entity_poly.pdbx_strand_id
1 'polypeptide(L)'
;MKVAITGKGGVGKTTLASTLARLYADEGRTVLAADVDPDANLGLALGLTEEEVNSIVPVSKMKQLAKQRTGANDQNSFYKLNPDVSDLPDKLAKNINGVKLLVMGTVDTGGSGCVCPEHVMLKAILTNLVFRRDDVVIMDMEAGLEHLGRGTASMMDQFIVVIEPGARSVQTYAVSYTHLTLPTT
;
A
#
# COMPACT_ATOMS: atom_id res chain seq x y z
N MET A 1 -13.61 -5.65 4.13
CA MET A 1 -13.35 -4.38 4.85
C MET A 1 -12.00 -3.84 4.39
N LYS A 2 -11.91 -2.54 4.12
CA LYS A 2 -10.72 -1.87 3.58
C LYS A 2 -10.33 -0.72 4.51
N VAL A 3 -9.17 -0.83 5.14
CA VAL A 3 -8.69 0.15 6.13
C VAL A 3 -7.32 0.67 5.71
N ALA A 4 -7.18 1.97 5.62
CA ALA A 4 -5.89 2.63 5.48
C ALA A 4 -5.47 3.26 6.81
N ILE A 5 -4.25 3.01 7.22
CA ILE A 5 -3.66 3.54 8.45
C ILE A 5 -2.55 4.50 8.04
N THR A 6 -2.69 5.74 8.43
CA THR A 6 -1.75 6.82 8.07
C THR A 6 -1.39 7.67 9.29
N GLY A 7 -0.35 8.45 9.19
CA GLY A 7 0.14 9.34 10.26
C GLY A 7 1.63 9.57 10.10
N LYS A 8 2.19 10.42 10.93
CA LYS A 8 3.62 10.76 10.93
C LYS A 8 4.49 9.54 11.25
N GLY A 9 5.76 9.57 10.85
CA GLY A 9 6.74 8.55 11.25
C GLY A 9 6.83 8.40 12.79
N GLY A 10 6.92 7.16 13.28
CA GLY A 10 7.12 6.86 14.71
C GLY A 10 5.85 6.86 15.60
N VAL A 11 4.67 7.23 15.09
CA VAL A 11 3.43 7.33 15.90
C VAL A 11 2.74 5.99 16.17
N GLY A 12 3.27 4.87 15.66
CA GLY A 12 2.71 3.54 15.91
C GLY A 12 1.76 3.01 14.83
N LYS A 13 1.75 3.57 13.62
CA LYS A 13 0.94 3.08 12.47
C LYS A 13 1.14 1.59 12.22
N THR A 14 2.37 1.17 12.03
CA THR A 14 2.75 -0.21 11.73
C THR A 14 2.36 -1.17 12.85
N THR A 15 2.49 -0.74 14.11
CA THR A 15 2.03 -1.52 15.27
C THR A 15 0.53 -1.73 15.23
N LEU A 16 -0.23 -0.68 14.93
CA LEU A 16 -1.68 -0.77 14.79
C LEU A 16 -2.08 -1.65 13.60
N ALA A 17 -1.42 -1.47 12.44
CA ALA A 17 -1.67 -2.25 11.23
C ALA A 17 -1.43 -3.74 11.45
N SER A 18 -0.29 -4.10 12.03
CA SER A 18 0.05 -5.50 12.32
C SER A 18 -0.88 -6.13 13.34
N THR A 19 -1.27 -5.38 14.38
CA THR A 19 -2.19 -5.86 15.41
C THR A 19 -3.57 -6.13 14.84
N LEU A 20 -4.13 -5.19 14.07
CA LEU A 20 -5.43 -5.37 13.41
C LEU A 20 -5.40 -6.55 12.42
N ALA A 21 -4.31 -6.68 11.64
CA ALA A 21 -4.16 -7.78 10.69
C ALA A 21 -4.20 -9.14 11.39
N ARG A 22 -3.51 -9.28 12.52
CA ARG A 22 -3.53 -10.51 13.33
C ARG A 22 -4.90 -10.78 13.94
N LEU A 23 -5.55 -9.79 14.54
CA LEU A 23 -6.87 -9.95 15.14
C LEU A 23 -7.88 -10.47 14.11
N TYR A 24 -7.92 -9.92 12.91
CA TYR A 24 -8.81 -10.41 11.86
C TYR A 24 -8.43 -11.79 11.33
N ALA A 25 -7.13 -12.12 11.27
CA ALA A 25 -6.70 -13.46 10.91
C ALA A 25 -7.08 -14.49 11.97
N ASP A 26 -6.98 -14.15 13.25
CA ASP A 26 -7.39 -15.01 14.38
C ASP A 26 -8.91 -15.23 14.40
N GLU A 27 -9.70 -14.28 13.89
CA GLU A 27 -11.14 -14.45 13.63
C GLU A 27 -11.45 -15.34 12.41
N GLY A 28 -10.43 -15.89 11.76
CA GLY A 28 -10.57 -16.75 10.58
C GLY A 28 -10.87 -16.01 9.27
N ARG A 29 -10.66 -14.70 9.23
CA ARG A 29 -10.85 -13.90 8.00
C ARG A 29 -9.65 -13.96 7.10
N THR A 30 -9.88 -13.87 5.80
CA THR A 30 -8.79 -13.65 4.84
C THR A 30 -8.28 -12.22 4.96
N VAL A 31 -7.01 -12.07 5.34
CA VAL A 31 -6.39 -10.77 5.58
C VAL A 31 -5.24 -10.55 4.60
N LEU A 32 -5.24 -9.40 3.95
CA LEU A 32 -4.13 -8.90 3.16
C LEU A 32 -3.63 -7.59 3.76
N ALA A 33 -2.40 -7.59 4.22
CA ALA A 33 -1.69 -6.43 4.75
C ALA A 33 -0.74 -5.89 3.68
N ALA A 34 -0.95 -4.66 3.23
CA ALA A 34 -0.11 -3.99 2.24
C ALA A 34 0.79 -2.97 2.94
N ASP A 35 2.10 -3.17 2.82
CA ASP A 35 3.11 -2.23 3.29
C ASP A 35 3.43 -1.24 2.18
N VAL A 36 2.95 -0.02 2.34
CA VAL A 36 3.09 1.09 1.38
C VAL A 36 4.02 2.19 1.92
N ASP A 37 4.62 1.94 3.09
CA ASP A 37 5.61 2.83 3.69
C ASP A 37 6.98 2.59 3.01
N PRO A 38 7.75 3.65 2.70
CA PRO A 38 9.12 3.50 2.17
C PRO A 38 10.04 2.63 3.04
N ASP A 39 9.87 2.72 4.35
CA ASP A 39 10.69 2.01 5.33
C ASP A 39 10.30 0.54 5.54
N ALA A 40 9.17 0.10 4.97
CA ALA A 40 8.70 -1.29 4.89
C ALA A 40 8.88 -2.12 6.18
N ASN A 41 8.38 -1.61 7.31
CA ASN A 41 8.53 -2.24 8.63
C ASN A 41 7.40 -3.22 9.03
N LEU A 42 6.36 -3.35 8.21
CA LEU A 42 5.19 -4.18 8.54
C LEU A 42 5.55 -5.67 8.65
N GLY A 43 6.50 -6.14 7.87
CA GLY A 43 6.99 -7.51 7.93
C GLY A 43 7.60 -7.86 9.30
N LEU A 44 8.45 -6.99 9.84
CA LEU A 44 9.03 -7.14 11.19
C LEU A 44 7.92 -7.14 12.25
N ALA A 45 6.97 -6.21 12.16
CA ALA A 45 5.85 -6.11 13.10
C ALA A 45 4.93 -7.34 13.05
N LEU A 46 4.84 -8.03 11.92
CA LEU A 46 4.15 -9.31 11.75
C LEU A 46 4.98 -10.52 12.20
N GLY A 47 6.23 -10.33 12.62
CA GLY A 47 7.08 -11.35 13.22
C GLY A 47 8.04 -12.04 12.28
N LEU A 48 8.33 -11.46 11.11
CA LEU A 48 9.45 -11.88 10.28
C LEU A 48 10.77 -11.45 10.90
N THR A 49 11.83 -12.21 10.65
CA THR A 49 13.20 -11.78 10.95
C THR A 49 13.69 -10.74 9.95
N GLU A 50 14.75 -10.00 10.30
CA GLU A 50 15.38 -9.06 9.37
C GLU A 50 15.84 -9.72 8.07
N GLU A 51 16.39 -10.94 8.16
CA GLU A 51 16.81 -11.73 6.99
C GLU A 51 15.63 -12.04 6.08
N GLU A 52 14.50 -12.44 6.65
CA GLU A 52 13.29 -12.74 5.91
C GLU A 52 12.71 -11.50 5.24
N VAL A 53 12.66 -10.37 5.94
CA VAL A 53 12.20 -9.08 5.37
C VAL A 53 13.10 -8.65 4.22
N ASN A 54 14.43 -8.73 4.40
CA ASN A 54 15.41 -8.38 3.37
C ASN A 54 15.34 -9.31 2.13
N SER A 55 14.81 -10.52 2.28
CA SER A 55 14.58 -11.46 1.16
C SER A 55 13.37 -11.11 0.30
N ILE A 56 12.43 -10.29 0.82
CA ILE A 56 11.25 -9.87 0.08
C ILE A 56 11.62 -8.79 -0.92
N VAL A 57 11.36 -9.05 -2.19
CA VAL A 57 11.53 -8.04 -3.23
C VAL A 57 10.27 -7.17 -3.29
N PRO A 58 10.34 -5.87 -2.97
CA PRO A 58 9.20 -4.97 -3.11
C PRO A 58 8.67 -4.93 -4.54
N VAL A 59 7.36 -4.79 -4.69
CA VAL A 59 6.70 -4.72 -6.01
C VAL A 59 7.30 -3.62 -6.89
N SER A 60 7.64 -2.47 -6.29
CA SER A 60 8.26 -1.33 -6.98
C SER A 60 9.58 -1.66 -7.66
N LYS A 61 10.30 -2.68 -7.18
CA LYS A 61 11.60 -3.11 -7.74
C LYS A 61 11.45 -4.20 -8.81
N MET A 62 10.23 -4.71 -9.07
CA MET A 62 9.97 -5.78 -10.03
C MET A 62 9.83 -5.26 -11.48
N LYS A 63 10.88 -4.65 -12.02
CA LYS A 63 10.89 -4.00 -13.34
C LYS A 63 10.46 -4.91 -14.49
N GLN A 64 10.93 -6.15 -14.50
CA GLN A 64 10.57 -7.11 -15.55
C GLN A 64 9.09 -7.47 -15.51
N LEU A 65 8.54 -7.68 -14.32
CA LEU A 65 7.12 -7.94 -14.13
C LEU A 65 6.28 -6.73 -14.58
N ALA A 66 6.71 -5.53 -14.23
CA ALA A 66 6.04 -4.30 -14.65
C ALA A 66 6.01 -4.17 -16.18
N LYS A 67 7.14 -4.37 -16.87
CA LYS A 67 7.21 -4.40 -18.33
C LYS A 67 6.28 -5.46 -18.92
N GLN A 68 6.30 -6.68 -18.37
CA GLN A 68 5.44 -7.77 -18.86
C GLN A 68 3.94 -7.43 -18.73
N ARG A 69 3.51 -6.89 -17.60
CA ARG A 69 2.10 -6.59 -17.35
C ARG A 69 1.60 -5.38 -18.13
N THR A 70 2.40 -4.36 -18.25
CA THR A 70 2.06 -3.15 -19.01
C THR A 70 2.25 -3.30 -20.52
N GLY A 71 3.03 -4.29 -20.96
CA GLY A 71 3.44 -4.45 -22.35
C GLY A 71 4.52 -3.45 -22.78
N ALA A 72 5.16 -2.80 -21.82
CA ALA A 72 6.28 -1.89 -22.10
C ALA A 72 7.47 -2.68 -22.61
N ASN A 73 8.10 -2.19 -23.68
CA ASN A 73 9.36 -2.72 -24.20
C ASN A 73 10.33 -1.58 -24.47
N ASP A 74 11.61 -1.92 -24.63
CA ASP A 74 12.65 -0.92 -24.83
C ASP A 74 12.57 -0.20 -26.19
N GLN A 75 11.71 -0.66 -27.10
CA GLN A 75 11.53 -0.12 -28.45
C GLN A 75 10.28 0.74 -28.60
N ASN A 76 9.30 0.63 -27.70
CA ASN A 76 8.02 1.34 -27.78
C ASN A 76 7.75 2.13 -26.50
N SER A 77 7.43 3.41 -26.66
CA SER A 77 6.97 4.30 -25.58
C SER A 77 5.52 4.07 -25.18
N PHE A 78 4.80 3.20 -25.89
CA PHE A 78 3.37 2.91 -25.61
C PHE A 78 3.21 1.67 -24.75
N TYR A 79 2.45 1.78 -23.68
CA TYR A 79 2.12 0.68 -22.78
C TYR A 79 0.74 0.87 -22.14
N LYS A 80 0.20 -0.22 -21.58
CA LYS A 80 -1.14 -0.21 -20.96
C LYS A 80 -1.08 0.55 -19.64
N LEU A 81 -1.97 1.53 -19.47
CA LEU A 81 -2.14 2.30 -18.23
C LEU A 81 -3.00 1.54 -17.19
N ASN A 82 -3.78 0.56 -17.63
CA ASN A 82 -4.60 -0.31 -16.76
C ASN A 82 -4.24 -1.78 -17.05
N PRO A 83 -3.07 -2.26 -16.58
CA PRO A 83 -2.70 -3.67 -16.75
C PRO A 83 -3.57 -4.56 -15.86
N ASP A 84 -3.80 -5.80 -16.30
CA ASP A 84 -4.41 -6.82 -15.43
C ASP A 84 -3.38 -7.28 -14.39
N VAL A 85 -3.72 -7.07 -13.13
CA VAL A 85 -2.90 -7.40 -11.97
C VAL A 85 -3.69 -8.20 -10.92
N SER A 86 -4.86 -8.73 -11.29
CA SER A 86 -5.79 -9.38 -10.37
C SER A 86 -5.19 -10.58 -9.63
N ASP A 87 -4.24 -11.27 -10.25
CA ASP A 87 -3.52 -12.41 -9.71
C ASP A 87 -2.29 -12.04 -8.85
N LEU A 88 -1.77 -10.82 -8.99
CA LEU A 88 -0.51 -10.43 -8.38
C LEU A 88 -0.56 -10.34 -6.85
N PRO A 89 -1.60 -9.82 -6.21
CA PRO A 89 -1.64 -9.77 -4.75
C PRO A 89 -1.46 -11.15 -4.11
N ASP A 90 -2.11 -12.19 -4.64
CA ASP A 90 -1.97 -13.54 -4.11
C ASP A 90 -0.64 -14.20 -4.45
N LYS A 91 -0.09 -13.91 -5.62
CA LYS A 91 1.18 -14.49 -6.07
C LYS A 91 2.40 -13.89 -5.38
N LEU A 92 2.34 -12.61 -5.04
CA LEU A 92 3.46 -11.87 -4.48
C LEU A 92 3.43 -11.75 -2.96
N ALA A 93 2.27 -12.00 -2.34
CA ALA A 93 2.14 -11.93 -0.90
C ALA A 93 2.84 -13.10 -0.20
N LYS A 94 3.56 -12.78 0.87
CA LYS A 94 4.11 -13.79 1.82
C LYS A 94 3.08 -14.06 2.91
N ASN A 95 2.75 -15.34 3.15
CA ASN A 95 1.86 -15.70 4.25
C ASN A 95 2.62 -15.73 5.59
N ILE A 96 2.10 -15.03 6.58
CA ILE A 96 2.66 -14.94 7.94
C ILE A 96 1.51 -15.19 8.91
N ASN A 97 1.43 -16.41 9.46
CA ASN A 97 0.40 -16.77 10.47
C ASN A 97 -1.03 -16.37 10.06
N GLY A 98 -1.42 -16.64 8.81
CA GLY A 98 -2.75 -16.32 8.29
C GLY A 98 -2.89 -14.91 7.68
N VAL A 99 -1.90 -14.04 7.84
CA VAL A 99 -1.87 -12.72 7.20
C VAL A 99 -1.03 -12.80 5.91
N LYS A 100 -1.61 -12.38 4.79
CA LYS A 100 -0.89 -12.21 3.51
C LYS A 100 -0.23 -10.83 3.50
N LEU A 101 1.10 -10.79 3.63
CA LEU A 101 1.88 -9.54 3.53
C LEU A 101 2.28 -9.27 2.10
N LEU A 102 1.97 -8.08 1.59
CA LEU A 102 2.41 -7.56 0.31
C LEU A 102 3.25 -6.29 0.52
N VAL A 103 4.54 -6.36 0.20
CA VAL A 103 5.44 -5.20 0.30
C VAL A 103 5.44 -4.45 -1.03
N MET A 104 4.88 -3.25 -1.02
CA MET A 104 4.73 -2.43 -2.22
C MET A 104 6.02 -1.68 -2.55
N GLY A 105 6.64 -1.08 -1.55
CA GLY A 105 7.77 -0.17 -1.74
C GLY A 105 7.36 1.12 -2.44
N THR A 106 8.34 1.98 -2.68
CA THR A 106 8.15 3.26 -3.40
C THR A 106 8.85 3.23 -4.75
N VAL A 107 8.29 3.93 -5.71
CA VAL A 107 8.99 4.26 -6.95
C VAL A 107 9.58 5.65 -6.78
N ASP A 108 10.89 5.76 -6.88
CA ASP A 108 11.56 7.06 -6.90
C ASP A 108 11.00 7.88 -8.07
N THR A 109 10.23 8.91 -7.75
CA THR A 109 9.70 9.83 -8.74
C THR A 109 10.84 10.70 -9.26
N GLY A 110 11.51 10.23 -10.27
CA GLY A 110 12.43 11.04 -11.04
C GLY A 110 11.68 12.12 -11.81
N GLY A 111 11.40 13.24 -11.16
CA GLY A 111 10.73 14.39 -11.77
C GLY A 111 9.21 14.26 -11.89
N SER A 112 8.50 15.35 -11.66
CA SER A 112 7.05 15.47 -11.76
C SER A 112 6.53 15.03 -13.13
N GLY A 113 5.79 13.91 -13.17
CA GLY A 113 5.05 13.48 -14.36
C GLY A 113 5.57 12.24 -15.09
N CYS A 114 6.64 11.60 -14.62
CA CYS A 114 7.10 10.36 -15.25
C CYS A 114 6.16 9.20 -14.89
N VAL A 115 5.34 8.80 -15.84
CA VAL A 115 4.51 7.59 -15.73
C VAL A 115 5.37 6.43 -16.19
N CYS A 116 6.06 5.74 -15.26
CA CYS A 116 6.84 4.55 -15.59
C CYS A 116 6.00 3.27 -15.42
N PRO A 117 6.36 2.16 -16.09
CA PRO A 117 5.62 0.90 -15.99
C PRO A 117 5.46 0.40 -14.55
N GLU A 118 6.47 0.60 -13.71
CA GLU A 118 6.46 0.22 -12.30
C GLU A 118 5.40 1.00 -11.51
N HIS A 119 5.31 2.30 -11.73
CA HIS A 119 4.30 3.15 -11.10
C HIS A 119 2.88 2.76 -11.52
N VAL A 120 2.69 2.49 -12.81
CA VAL A 120 1.40 2.02 -13.36
C VAL A 120 1.00 0.70 -12.74
N MET A 121 1.93 -0.24 -12.63
CA MET A 121 1.67 -1.55 -12.01
C MET A 121 1.33 -1.40 -10.52
N LEU A 122 2.09 -0.61 -9.75
CA LEU A 122 1.80 -0.32 -8.34
C LEU A 122 0.41 0.26 -8.14
N LYS A 123 0.06 1.28 -8.91
CA LYS A 123 -1.26 1.91 -8.86
C LYS A 123 -2.37 0.91 -9.20
N ALA A 124 -2.17 0.08 -10.22
CA ALA A 124 -3.14 -0.95 -10.59
C ALA A 124 -3.33 -1.99 -9.48
N ILE A 125 -2.25 -2.43 -8.81
CA ILE A 125 -2.34 -3.35 -7.68
C ILE A 125 -3.09 -2.70 -6.51
N LEU A 126 -2.73 -1.49 -6.10
CA LEU A 126 -3.42 -0.77 -5.03
C LEU A 126 -4.92 -0.63 -5.32
N THR A 127 -5.27 -0.27 -6.56
CA THR A 127 -6.66 -0.19 -6.99
C THR A 127 -7.35 -1.57 -6.90
N ASN A 128 -6.70 -2.63 -7.37
CA ASN A 128 -7.23 -3.99 -7.31
C ASN A 128 -7.50 -4.44 -5.86
N LEU A 129 -6.57 -4.14 -4.92
CA LEU A 129 -6.74 -4.48 -3.51
C LEU A 129 -8.02 -3.87 -2.91
N VAL A 130 -8.34 -2.65 -3.30
CA VAL A 130 -9.53 -1.96 -2.80
C VAL A 130 -10.81 -2.58 -3.36
N PHE A 131 -10.78 -3.14 -4.58
CA PHE A 131 -11.93 -3.82 -5.20
C PHE A 131 -12.18 -5.25 -4.70
N ARG A 132 -11.25 -5.88 -3.99
CA ARG A 132 -11.44 -7.23 -3.43
C ARG A 132 -12.51 -7.19 -2.34
N ARG A 133 -13.68 -7.80 -2.61
CA ARG A 133 -14.87 -7.64 -1.73
C ARG A 133 -14.79 -8.45 -0.44
N ASP A 134 -14.22 -9.65 -0.47
CA ASP A 134 -14.31 -10.63 0.62
C ASP A 134 -13.13 -10.58 1.59
N ASP A 135 -12.02 -9.93 1.21
CA ASP A 135 -10.83 -9.80 2.04
C ASP A 135 -10.92 -8.61 3.00
N VAL A 136 -10.27 -8.75 4.15
CA VAL A 136 -9.86 -7.62 4.97
C VAL A 136 -8.55 -7.10 4.38
N VAL A 137 -8.54 -5.85 3.90
CA VAL A 137 -7.32 -5.21 3.41
C VAL A 137 -6.91 -4.12 4.39
N ILE A 138 -5.69 -4.21 4.89
CA ILE A 138 -5.08 -3.22 5.77
C ILE A 138 -3.89 -2.63 5.05
N MET A 139 -3.87 -1.32 4.86
CA MET A 139 -2.77 -0.59 4.24
C MET A 139 -2.02 0.20 5.30
N ASP A 140 -0.75 -0.11 5.52
CA ASP A 140 0.17 0.68 6.33
C ASP A 140 0.85 1.71 5.44
N MET A 141 0.64 3.00 5.73
CA MET A 141 1.03 4.10 4.85
C MET A 141 1.75 5.20 5.62
N GLU A 142 2.70 5.84 4.98
CA GLU A 142 3.22 7.12 5.44
C GLU A 142 2.13 8.22 5.38
N ALA A 143 2.38 9.33 6.06
CA ALA A 143 1.50 10.49 6.01
C ALA A 143 1.42 11.05 4.58
N GLY A 144 0.19 11.15 4.08
CA GLY A 144 -0.11 11.59 2.71
C GLY A 144 -0.88 10.54 1.93
N LEU A 145 -1.91 10.98 1.22
CA LEU A 145 -2.77 10.10 0.40
C LEU A 145 -2.41 10.15 -1.08
N GLU A 146 -1.34 10.86 -1.41
CA GLU A 146 -0.92 11.10 -2.79
C GLU A 146 -0.62 9.80 -3.53
N HIS A 147 -0.09 8.80 -2.81
CA HIS A 147 0.23 7.49 -3.35
C HIS A 147 -1.01 6.69 -3.77
N LEU A 148 -2.14 6.86 -3.07
CA LEU A 148 -3.39 6.17 -3.43
C LEU A 148 -4.08 6.79 -4.64
N GLY A 149 -3.85 8.07 -4.90
CA GLY A 149 -4.69 8.83 -5.81
C GLY A 149 -6.12 9.00 -5.28
N ARG A 150 -6.80 10.07 -5.70
CA ARG A 150 -8.14 10.42 -5.19
C ARG A 150 -9.18 9.32 -5.38
N GLY A 151 -9.13 8.62 -6.51
CA GLY A 151 -10.08 7.54 -6.83
C GLY A 151 -9.93 6.32 -5.93
N THR A 152 -8.72 5.94 -5.55
CA THR A 152 -8.48 4.78 -4.68
C THR A 152 -8.80 5.10 -3.22
N ALA A 153 -8.51 6.33 -2.79
CA ALA A 153 -8.85 6.79 -1.45
C ALA A 153 -10.36 6.76 -1.18
N SER A 154 -11.18 7.18 -2.15
CA SER A 154 -12.65 7.21 -2.00
C SER A 154 -13.30 5.82 -1.87
N MET A 155 -12.55 4.75 -2.13
CA MET A 155 -13.02 3.36 -2.06
C MET A 155 -12.64 2.64 -0.77
N MET A 156 -11.88 3.28 0.11
CA MET A 156 -11.58 2.74 1.44
C MET A 156 -12.81 2.86 2.33
N ASP A 157 -13.08 1.79 3.10
CA ASP A 157 -14.19 1.82 4.07
C ASP A 157 -13.86 2.71 5.26
N GLN A 158 -12.57 2.77 5.65
CA GLN A 158 -12.11 3.54 6.81
C GLN A 158 -10.70 4.06 6.62
N PHE A 159 -10.47 5.27 7.12
CA PHE A 159 -9.14 5.84 7.34
C PHE A 159 -8.88 6.01 8.83
N ILE A 160 -7.76 5.47 9.30
CA ILE A 160 -7.28 5.65 10.66
C ILE A 160 -6.06 6.54 10.61
N VAL A 161 -6.17 7.75 11.13
CA VAL A 161 -5.04 8.68 11.24
C VAL A 161 -4.48 8.58 12.65
N VAL A 162 -3.27 8.04 12.76
CA VAL A 162 -2.58 7.89 14.05
C VAL A 162 -1.81 9.18 14.35
N ILE A 163 -2.12 9.79 15.48
CA ILE A 163 -1.52 11.05 15.92
C ILE A 163 -0.97 10.93 17.34
N GLU A 164 0.14 11.57 17.61
CA GLU A 164 0.67 11.81 18.96
C GLU A 164 0.26 13.19 19.47
N PRO A 165 0.20 13.43 20.79
CA PRO A 165 -0.12 14.76 21.33
C PRO A 165 1.03 15.72 21.05
N GLY A 166 0.97 16.44 19.95
CA GLY A 166 1.97 17.42 19.54
C GLY A 166 1.52 18.26 18.35
N ALA A 167 1.91 19.54 18.30
CA ALA A 167 1.48 20.48 17.28
C ALA A 167 1.75 19.99 15.84
N ARG A 168 2.89 19.30 15.61
CA ARG A 168 3.25 18.76 14.29
C ARG A 168 2.32 17.62 13.85
N SER A 169 1.92 16.74 14.77
CA SER A 169 0.99 15.65 14.48
C SER A 169 -0.42 16.18 14.17
N VAL A 170 -0.87 17.18 14.90
CA VAL A 170 -2.15 17.84 14.65
C VAL A 170 -2.14 18.52 13.26
N GLN A 171 -1.03 19.14 12.88
CA GLN A 171 -0.88 19.72 11.54
C GLN A 171 -0.95 18.64 10.43
N THR A 172 -0.30 17.49 10.62
CA THR A 172 -0.39 16.36 9.69
C THR A 172 -1.81 15.85 9.57
N TYR A 173 -2.54 15.75 10.69
CA TYR A 173 -3.97 15.42 10.67
C TYR A 173 -4.79 16.41 9.84
N ALA A 174 -4.60 17.71 10.03
CA ALA A 174 -5.33 18.73 9.30
C ALA A 174 -5.13 18.62 7.78
N VAL A 175 -3.89 18.34 7.33
CA VAL A 175 -3.57 18.10 5.91
C VAL A 175 -4.26 16.82 5.41
N SER A 176 -4.14 15.72 6.11
CA SER A 176 -4.79 14.46 5.71
C SER A 176 -6.31 14.59 5.66
N TYR A 177 -6.91 15.29 6.63
CA TYR A 177 -8.36 15.51 6.71
C TYR A 177 -8.86 16.35 5.53
N THR A 178 -8.15 17.40 5.14
CA THR A 178 -8.53 18.22 3.98
C THR A 178 -8.51 17.44 2.67
N HIS A 179 -7.55 16.53 2.50
CA HIS A 179 -7.49 15.65 1.30
C HIS A 179 -8.64 14.62 1.26
N LEU A 180 -9.14 14.20 2.42
CA LEU A 180 -10.24 13.24 2.52
C LEU A 180 -11.63 13.89 2.36
N THR A 181 -11.77 15.14 2.75
CA THR A 181 -13.08 15.82 2.87
C THR A 181 -13.35 16.87 1.79
N LEU A 182 -12.39 17.19 0.93
CA LEU A 182 -12.64 18.12 -0.17
C LEU A 182 -13.66 17.51 -1.14
N PRO A 183 -14.79 18.17 -1.40
CA PRO A 183 -15.76 17.72 -2.37
C PRO A 183 -15.08 17.58 -3.74
N THR A 184 -15.31 16.47 -4.40
CA THR A 184 -14.98 16.27 -5.80
C THR A 184 -15.89 17.18 -6.61
N THR A 185 -15.42 18.38 -6.97
CA THR A 185 -16.03 19.19 -8.03
C THR A 185 -15.60 18.68 -9.39
#